data_232d48969da9be358d3ab8e1e162555e
#
_entry.id   232d48969da9be358d3ab8e1e162555e
#
_cell.length_a   1.000
_cell.length_b   1.000
_cell.length_c   1.000
_cell.angle_alpha   90.00
_cell.angle_beta   90.00
_cell.angle_gamma   90.00
#
_symmetry.space_group_name_H-M   'P 1'
#
loop_
_entity.id
_entity.type
_entity.pdbx_description
1 polymer ?
#
loop_
_entity_poly.entity_id
_entity_poly.type
_entity_poly.pdbx_seq_one_letter_code
_entity_poly.pdbx_strand_id
1 'polypeptide(L)'
;MFPYITIGDVKLPIFSFGLSISAIIFLFLCVKSTKERGLGEEVGGEIATIILFVIVFFSKIPLGIIYGWKFQDFFKFWETGHTLFGGLLLGVFATLIYSSIRKISFIELLVALSYPSFFALASYRVFVCFLSGCCYGFPSQKFGITFH
;
A
#
# COMPACT_ATOMS: atom_id res chain seq x y z
N MET A 1 3.30 -3.95 -22.87
CA MET A 1 2.80 -3.97 -21.49
C MET A 1 1.34 -4.30 -21.48
N PHE A 2 0.95 -5.17 -20.56
CA PHE A 2 -0.41 -5.68 -20.52
C PHE A 2 -1.15 -5.02 -19.35
N PRO A 3 -1.86 -3.90 -19.58
CA PRO A 3 -2.62 -3.26 -18.51
C PRO A 3 -3.79 -4.11 -18.01
N TYR A 4 -4.17 -5.12 -18.79
CA TYR A 4 -5.32 -6.01 -18.51
C TYR A 4 -4.95 -7.46 -18.81
N ILE A 5 -5.37 -8.39 -17.95
CA ILE A 5 -5.41 -9.81 -18.24
C ILE A 5 -6.81 -10.11 -18.77
N THR A 6 -6.93 -10.61 -20.00
CA THR A 6 -8.21 -11.03 -20.56
C THR A 6 -8.41 -12.51 -20.29
N ILE A 7 -9.44 -12.84 -19.51
CA ILE A 7 -9.89 -14.22 -19.28
C ILE A 7 -11.29 -14.33 -19.88
N GLY A 8 -11.38 -14.86 -21.12
CA GLY A 8 -12.61 -14.82 -21.90
C GLY A 8 -13.03 -13.36 -22.19
N ASP A 9 -14.26 -12.99 -21.85
CA ASP A 9 -14.80 -11.64 -22.05
C ASP A 9 -14.47 -10.67 -20.91
N VAL A 10 -13.85 -11.13 -19.81
CA VAL A 10 -13.55 -10.32 -18.64
C VAL A 10 -12.14 -9.74 -18.73
N LYS A 11 -12.04 -8.42 -18.71
CA LYS A 11 -10.77 -7.68 -18.64
C LYS A 11 -10.45 -7.35 -17.18
N LEU A 12 -9.48 -8.04 -16.59
CA LEU A 12 -9.02 -7.78 -15.23
C LEU A 12 -7.80 -6.85 -15.26
N PRO A 13 -7.85 -5.68 -14.58
CA PRO A 13 -6.69 -4.81 -14.52
C PRO A 13 -5.59 -5.44 -13.65
N ILE A 14 -4.39 -5.56 -14.20
CA ILE A 14 -3.20 -6.13 -13.50
C ILE A 14 -2.92 -5.33 -12.23
N PHE A 15 -3.16 -4.01 -12.27
CA PHE A 15 -3.02 -3.13 -11.12
C PHE A 15 -3.78 -3.62 -9.89
N SER A 16 -5.07 -3.93 -10.04
CA SER A 16 -5.91 -4.40 -8.93
C SER A 16 -5.47 -5.75 -8.39
N PHE A 17 -5.04 -6.64 -9.27
CA PHE A 17 -4.52 -7.95 -8.89
C PHE A 17 -3.22 -7.85 -8.09
N GLY A 18 -2.26 -7.04 -8.58
CA GLY A 18 -1.01 -6.80 -7.89
C GLY A 18 -1.19 -6.12 -6.53
N LEU A 19 -2.13 -5.17 -6.43
CA LEU A 19 -2.49 -4.51 -5.18
C LEU A 19 -3.04 -5.51 -4.16
N SER A 20 -3.94 -6.39 -4.59
CA SER A 20 -4.52 -7.43 -3.73
C SER A 20 -3.47 -8.39 -3.20
N ILE A 21 -2.54 -8.85 -4.05
CA ILE A 21 -1.42 -9.71 -3.62
C ILE A 21 -0.57 -9.00 -2.57
N SER A 22 -0.20 -7.74 -2.81
CA SER A 22 0.62 -6.97 -1.88
C SER A 22 -0.08 -6.74 -0.54
N ALA A 23 -1.40 -6.52 -0.55
CA ALA A 23 -2.20 -6.39 0.65
C ALA A 23 -2.26 -7.70 1.46
N ILE A 24 -2.43 -8.85 0.79
CA ILE A 24 -2.42 -10.17 1.44
C ILE A 24 -1.05 -10.45 2.07
N ILE A 25 0.03 -10.19 1.35
CA ILE A 25 1.41 -10.33 1.87
C ILE A 25 1.59 -9.45 3.11
N PHE A 26 1.16 -8.19 3.05
CA PHE A 26 1.24 -7.27 4.18
C PHE A 26 0.51 -7.81 5.41
N LEU A 27 -0.74 -8.22 5.24
CA LEU A 27 -1.59 -8.73 6.32
C LEU A 27 -0.98 -9.98 6.96
N PHE A 28 -0.57 -10.95 6.15
CA PHE A 28 0.05 -12.18 6.62
C PHE A 28 1.34 -11.91 7.41
N LEU A 29 2.22 -11.06 6.88
CA LEU A 29 3.48 -10.72 7.53
C LEU A 29 3.28 -9.89 8.79
N CYS A 30 2.27 -9.01 8.86
CA CYS A 30 1.93 -8.30 10.10
C CYS A 30 1.53 -9.25 11.21
N VAL A 31 0.62 -10.18 10.94
CA VAL A 31 0.19 -11.19 11.91
C VAL A 31 1.38 -12.02 12.39
N LYS A 32 2.22 -12.47 11.48
CA LYS A 32 3.43 -13.24 11.81
C LYS A 32 4.40 -12.44 12.67
N SER A 33 4.73 -11.22 12.26
CA SER A 33 5.70 -10.36 12.95
C SER A 33 5.26 -9.96 14.36
N THR A 34 3.99 -9.63 14.55
CA THR A 34 3.45 -9.30 15.88
C THR A 34 3.39 -10.51 16.80
N LYS A 35 3.06 -11.69 16.26
CA LYS A 35 3.13 -12.95 17.01
C LYS A 35 4.55 -13.25 17.49
N GLU A 36 5.54 -13.19 16.62
CA GLU A 36 6.94 -13.46 16.93
C GLU A 36 7.52 -12.51 17.98
N ARG A 37 6.95 -11.30 18.09
CA ARG A 37 7.35 -10.28 19.09
C ARG A 37 6.52 -10.34 20.38
N GLY A 38 5.60 -11.29 20.50
CA GLY A 38 4.76 -11.44 21.70
C GLY A 38 3.64 -10.41 21.83
N LEU A 39 3.37 -9.60 20.79
CA LEU A 39 2.27 -8.64 20.78
C LEU A 39 0.91 -9.29 20.52
N GLY A 40 0.90 -10.50 19.95
CA GLY A 40 -0.29 -11.26 19.62
C GLY A 40 -0.70 -11.18 18.13
N GLU A 41 -1.36 -12.23 17.66
CA GLU A 41 -1.84 -12.33 16.27
C GLU A 41 -2.97 -11.34 15.98
N GLU A 42 -3.85 -11.13 16.97
CA GLU A 42 -4.99 -10.21 16.85
C GLU A 42 -4.52 -8.77 16.58
N VAL A 43 -3.50 -8.32 17.30
CA VAL A 43 -2.91 -6.99 17.12
C VAL A 43 -2.40 -6.82 15.69
N GLY A 44 -1.74 -7.84 15.16
CA GLY A 44 -1.22 -7.83 13.78
C GLY A 44 -2.33 -7.72 12.74
N GLY A 45 -3.40 -8.50 12.90
CA GLY A 45 -4.55 -8.47 12.01
C GLY A 45 -5.31 -7.15 12.05
N GLU A 46 -5.57 -6.63 13.25
CA GLU A 46 -6.27 -5.36 13.44
C GLU A 46 -5.50 -4.18 12.84
N ILE A 47 -4.23 -4.02 13.23
CA ILE A 47 -3.44 -2.88 12.75
C ILE A 47 -3.20 -2.95 11.24
N ALA A 48 -2.98 -4.14 10.67
CA ALA A 48 -2.82 -4.29 9.23
C ALA A 48 -4.10 -3.89 8.48
N THR A 49 -5.26 -4.30 8.97
CA THR A 49 -6.55 -3.94 8.39
C THR A 49 -6.80 -2.44 8.46
N ILE A 50 -6.51 -1.81 9.60
CA ILE A 50 -6.63 -0.35 9.78
C ILE A 50 -5.70 0.39 8.80
N ILE A 51 -4.44 -0.02 8.69
CA ILE A 51 -3.47 0.60 7.79
C ILE A 51 -3.92 0.46 6.34
N LEU A 52 -4.35 -0.73 5.90
CA LEU A 52 -4.85 -0.95 4.55
C LEU A 52 -6.06 -0.07 4.25
N PHE A 53 -7.01 0.02 5.18
CA PHE A 53 -8.17 0.90 5.04
C PHE A 53 -7.74 2.37 4.91
N VAL A 54 -6.85 2.83 5.78
CA VAL A 54 -6.34 4.20 5.76
C VAL A 54 -5.60 4.49 4.45
N ILE A 55 -4.77 3.57 3.97
CA ILE A 55 -4.07 3.74 2.69
C ILE A 55 -5.05 3.86 1.52
N VAL A 56 -6.04 2.97 1.44
CA VAL A 56 -6.99 2.95 0.33
C VAL A 56 -7.83 4.24 0.28
N PHE A 57 -8.35 4.67 1.43
CA PHE A 57 -9.30 5.79 1.46
C PHE A 57 -8.64 7.16 1.61
N PHE A 58 -7.55 7.26 2.35
CA PHE A 58 -6.99 8.55 2.77
C PHE A 58 -5.65 8.92 2.13
N SER A 59 -4.95 8.00 1.47
CA SER A 59 -3.65 8.32 0.83
C SER A 59 -3.76 9.36 -0.29
N LYS A 60 -4.96 9.63 -0.77
CA LYS A 60 -5.27 10.67 -1.77
C LYS A 60 -5.37 12.08 -1.20
N ILE A 61 -5.58 12.22 0.11
CA ILE A 61 -5.82 13.53 0.74
C ILE A 61 -4.69 14.52 0.45
N PRO A 62 -3.40 14.17 0.61
CA PRO A 62 -2.32 15.10 0.33
C PRO A 62 -2.32 15.63 -1.11
N LEU A 63 -2.60 14.76 -2.08
CA LEU A 63 -2.75 15.16 -3.48
C LEU A 63 -3.95 16.07 -3.69
N GLY A 64 -5.09 15.72 -3.11
CA GLY A 64 -6.30 16.51 -3.23
C GLY A 64 -6.11 17.95 -2.72
N ILE A 65 -5.36 18.11 -1.63
CA ILE A 65 -5.02 19.44 -1.09
C ILE A 65 -4.10 20.21 -2.05
N ILE A 66 -3.05 19.55 -2.58
CA ILE A 66 -2.08 20.19 -3.47
C ILE A 66 -2.71 20.60 -4.80
N TYR A 67 -3.57 19.74 -5.36
CA TYR A 67 -4.20 19.98 -6.67
C TYR A 67 -5.58 20.66 -6.59
N GLY A 68 -6.06 20.99 -5.39
CA GLY A 68 -7.35 21.66 -5.21
C GLY A 68 -8.55 20.82 -5.68
N TRP A 69 -8.52 19.51 -5.46
CA TRP A 69 -9.61 18.62 -5.89
C TRP A 69 -10.93 18.96 -5.20
N LYS A 70 -12.01 18.80 -5.95
CA LYS A 70 -13.35 18.87 -5.37
C LYS A 70 -13.66 17.60 -4.59
N PHE A 71 -14.54 17.68 -3.60
CA PHE A 71 -14.94 16.54 -2.76
C PHE A 71 -15.36 15.31 -3.57
N GLN A 72 -15.98 15.50 -4.71
CA GLN A 72 -16.40 14.44 -5.63
C GLN A 72 -15.21 13.65 -6.23
N ASP A 73 -14.06 14.29 -6.40
CA ASP A 73 -12.88 13.67 -7.01
C ASP A 73 -12.20 12.67 -6.05
N PHE A 74 -12.41 12.81 -4.74
CA PHE A 74 -11.93 11.85 -3.76
C PHE A 74 -12.57 10.46 -3.88
N PHE A 75 -13.78 10.39 -4.42
CA PHE A 75 -14.49 9.12 -4.62
C PHE A 75 -14.16 8.43 -5.96
N LYS A 76 -13.43 9.09 -6.84
CA LYS A 76 -12.98 8.50 -8.10
C LYS A 76 -11.76 7.61 -7.88
N PHE A 77 -11.96 6.42 -7.31
CA PHE A 77 -10.86 5.51 -6.95
C PHE A 77 -10.00 5.05 -8.13
N TRP A 78 -10.53 5.08 -9.34
CA TRP A 78 -9.88 4.59 -10.55
C TRP A 78 -9.12 5.66 -11.32
N GLU A 79 -9.48 6.93 -11.17
CA GLU A 79 -8.92 8.03 -11.95
C GLU A 79 -7.81 8.79 -11.22
N THR A 80 -7.81 8.76 -9.88
CA THR A 80 -6.90 9.56 -9.08
C THR A 80 -5.81 8.68 -8.44
N GLY A 81 -4.54 9.10 -8.61
CA GLY A 81 -3.39 8.37 -8.06
C GLY A 81 -3.34 8.33 -6.53
N HIS A 82 -2.82 7.24 -6.00
CA HIS A 82 -2.47 7.11 -4.59
C HIS A 82 -1.02 7.56 -4.37
N THR A 83 -0.75 8.33 -3.31
CA THR A 83 0.62 8.71 -2.97
C THR A 83 1.21 7.77 -1.94
N LEU A 84 2.40 7.27 -2.23
CA LEU A 84 3.18 6.50 -1.27
C LEU A 84 3.44 7.31 0.01
N PHE A 85 3.78 8.59 -0.15
CA PHE A 85 4.05 9.49 0.97
C PHE A 85 2.81 9.70 1.86
N GLY A 86 1.64 9.93 1.25
CA GLY A 86 0.37 10.03 1.97
C GLY A 86 0.03 8.74 2.73
N GLY A 87 0.20 7.59 2.09
CA GLY A 87 -0.01 6.29 2.73
C GLY A 87 0.94 6.04 3.91
N LEU A 88 2.22 6.38 3.77
CA LEU A 88 3.22 6.20 4.82
C LEU A 88 2.92 7.09 6.04
N LEU A 89 2.70 8.39 5.82
CA LEU A 89 2.39 9.33 6.91
C LEU A 89 1.14 8.92 7.67
N LEU A 90 0.07 8.62 6.94
CA LEU A 90 -1.19 8.24 7.55
C LEU A 90 -1.12 6.86 8.21
N GLY A 91 -0.33 5.94 7.66
CA GLY A 91 -0.05 4.64 8.29
C GLY A 91 0.68 4.77 9.62
N VAL A 92 1.70 5.64 9.70
CA VAL A 92 2.41 5.93 10.95
C VAL A 92 1.47 6.59 11.97
N PHE A 93 0.64 7.53 11.51
CA PHE A 93 -0.33 8.21 12.38
C PHE A 93 -1.40 7.24 12.90
N ALA A 94 -1.92 6.36 12.06
CA ALA A 94 -2.84 5.30 12.47
C ALA A 94 -2.20 4.36 13.50
N THR A 95 -0.93 4.00 13.30
CA THR A 95 -0.16 3.18 14.24
C THR A 95 0.00 3.87 15.60
N LEU A 96 0.23 5.19 15.61
CA LEU A 96 0.32 5.99 16.83
C LEU A 96 -1.01 5.98 17.60
N ILE A 97 -2.12 6.22 16.92
CA ILE A 97 -3.46 6.19 17.54
C ILE A 97 -3.76 4.79 18.08
N TYR A 98 -3.53 3.76 17.29
CA TYR A 98 -3.81 2.39 17.68
C TYR A 98 -2.98 1.96 18.91
N SER A 99 -1.68 2.29 18.93
CA SER A 99 -0.79 2.00 20.05
C SER A 99 -1.27 2.66 21.35
N SER A 100 -1.78 3.89 21.27
CA SER A 100 -2.33 4.63 22.41
C SER A 100 -3.60 3.99 22.95
N ILE A 101 -4.50 3.53 22.05
CA ILE A 101 -5.77 2.86 22.42
C ILE A 101 -5.50 1.51 23.07
N ARG A 102 -4.62 0.71 22.49
CA ARG A 102 -4.29 -0.65 22.96
C ARG A 102 -3.27 -0.66 24.10
N LYS A 103 -2.72 0.50 24.48
CA LYS A 103 -1.66 0.65 25.50
C LYS A 103 -0.42 -0.20 25.19
N ILE A 104 -0.08 -0.31 23.92
CA ILE A 104 1.11 -0.98 23.41
C ILE A 104 2.17 0.09 23.14
N SER A 105 3.45 -0.25 23.33
CA SER A 105 4.54 0.66 22.97
C SER A 105 4.50 0.97 21.46
N PHE A 106 4.42 2.27 21.12
CA PHE A 106 4.44 2.72 19.73
C PHE A 106 5.69 2.25 18.98
N ILE A 107 6.84 2.32 19.63
CA ILE A 107 8.11 1.90 19.04
C ILE A 107 8.12 0.40 18.76
N GLU A 108 7.66 -0.43 19.69
CA GLU A 108 7.56 -1.87 19.48
C GLU A 108 6.65 -2.23 18.31
N LEU A 109 5.50 -1.58 18.23
CA LEU A 109 4.56 -1.79 17.14
C LEU A 109 5.14 -1.31 15.81
N LEU A 110 5.80 -0.15 15.78
CA LEU A 110 6.46 0.36 14.58
C LEU A 110 7.57 -0.59 14.08
N VAL A 111 8.37 -1.12 15.00
CA VAL A 111 9.40 -2.12 14.66
C VAL A 111 8.77 -3.42 14.16
N ALA A 112 7.64 -3.86 14.74
CA ALA A 112 6.92 -5.02 14.26
C ALA A 112 6.37 -4.82 12.83
N LEU A 113 5.96 -3.62 12.48
CA LEU A 113 5.41 -3.28 11.16
C LEU A 113 6.48 -2.99 10.10
N SER A 114 7.72 -2.71 10.48
CA SER A 114 8.79 -2.32 9.53
C SER A 114 9.06 -3.40 8.49
N TYR A 115 9.26 -4.63 8.92
CA TYR A 115 9.50 -5.79 8.05
C TYR A 115 8.31 -6.06 7.10
N PRO A 116 7.06 -6.19 7.58
CA PRO A 116 5.89 -6.34 6.73
C PRO A 116 5.74 -5.23 5.69
N SER A 117 5.95 -3.98 6.11
CA SER A 117 5.82 -2.82 5.23
C SER A 117 6.86 -2.83 4.10
N PHE A 118 8.10 -3.22 4.41
CA PHE A 118 9.16 -3.34 3.42
C PHE A 118 8.82 -4.38 2.35
N PHE A 119 8.38 -5.57 2.76
CA PHE A 119 8.05 -6.64 1.83
C PHE A 119 6.78 -6.33 1.03
N ALA A 120 5.78 -5.72 1.64
CA ALA A 120 4.58 -5.27 0.94
C ALA A 120 4.92 -4.21 -0.11
N LEU A 121 5.79 -3.26 0.22
CA LEU A 121 6.23 -2.23 -0.71
C LEU A 121 7.05 -2.84 -1.87
N ALA A 122 7.93 -3.78 -1.59
CA ALA A 122 8.69 -4.50 -2.62
C ALA A 122 7.75 -5.26 -3.55
N SER A 123 6.78 -6.01 -3.00
CA SER A 123 5.75 -6.72 -3.76
C SER A 123 4.92 -5.77 -4.62
N TYR A 124 4.49 -4.64 -4.05
CA TYR A 124 3.78 -3.60 -4.78
C TYR A 124 4.59 -3.08 -5.97
N ARG A 125 5.88 -2.80 -5.78
CA ARG A 125 6.77 -2.35 -6.87
C ARG A 125 6.89 -3.38 -7.98
N VAL A 126 7.01 -4.65 -7.65
CA VAL A 126 7.12 -5.73 -8.63
C VAL A 126 5.78 -5.99 -9.33
N PHE A 127 4.73 -6.27 -8.57
CA PHE A 127 3.45 -6.73 -9.14
C PHE A 127 2.56 -5.60 -9.65
N VAL A 128 2.67 -4.40 -9.10
CA VAL A 128 1.87 -3.26 -9.57
C VAL A 128 2.67 -2.39 -10.52
N CYS A 129 3.76 -1.79 -10.06
CA CYS A 129 4.45 -0.78 -10.87
C CYS A 129 5.17 -1.39 -12.07
N PHE A 130 5.91 -2.49 -11.87
CA PHE A 130 6.71 -3.09 -12.93
C PHE A 130 5.84 -3.78 -13.99
N LEU A 131 4.87 -4.60 -13.57
CA LEU A 131 4.02 -5.35 -14.51
C LEU A 131 2.97 -4.49 -15.20
N SER A 132 2.38 -3.51 -14.52
CA SER A 132 1.40 -2.60 -15.13
C SER A 132 2.03 -1.44 -15.89
N GLY A 133 3.33 -1.21 -15.68
CA GLY A 133 4.04 -0.13 -16.32
C GLY A 133 3.65 1.28 -15.90
N CYS A 134 3.09 1.43 -14.73
CA CYS A 134 2.57 2.72 -14.28
C CYS A 134 3.62 3.68 -13.72
N CYS A 135 4.77 3.18 -13.31
CA CYS A 135 5.75 3.97 -12.55
C CYS A 135 7.14 3.84 -13.16
N TYR A 136 7.30 4.29 -14.40
CA TYR A 136 8.61 4.38 -15.03
C TYR A 136 9.42 5.51 -14.41
N GLY A 137 10.74 5.31 -14.35
CA GLY A 137 11.66 6.37 -14.07
C GLY A 137 11.82 7.34 -15.27
N PHE A 138 12.86 8.16 -15.21
CA PHE A 138 13.21 9.00 -16.34
C PHE A 138 13.88 8.18 -17.46
N PRO A 139 13.64 8.51 -18.74
CA PRO A 139 14.34 7.87 -19.85
C PRO A 139 15.85 8.03 -19.70
N SER A 140 16.59 6.92 -19.77
CA SER A 140 18.05 6.93 -19.70
C SER A 140 18.61 6.19 -20.92
N GLN A 141 19.63 6.80 -21.56
CA GLN A 141 20.33 6.16 -22.68
C GLN A 141 21.49 5.26 -22.23
N LYS A 142 21.96 5.40 -20.97
CA LYS A 142 23.13 4.69 -20.47
C LYS A 142 22.81 3.48 -19.61
N PHE A 143 21.81 3.58 -18.76
CA PHE A 143 21.38 2.49 -17.87
C PHE A 143 19.87 2.51 -17.75
N GLY A 144 19.22 1.41 -18.05
CA GLY A 144 17.77 1.27 -17.90
C GLY A 144 17.27 -0.09 -18.35
N ILE A 145 16.10 -0.45 -17.89
CA ILE A 145 15.36 -1.62 -18.38
C ILE A 145 14.43 -1.12 -19.49
N THR A 146 14.56 -1.69 -20.68
CA THR A 146 13.67 -1.36 -21.79
C THR A 146 12.30 -1.99 -21.57
N PHE A 147 11.29 -1.15 -21.49
CA PHE A 147 9.91 -1.59 -21.43
C PHE A 147 9.30 -1.46 -22.82
N HIS A 148 8.80 -2.56 -23.37
CA HIS A 148 8.12 -2.62 -24.66
C HIS A 148 6.61 -2.72 -24.48
#